data_a0e0f417636a3c570b646327e20e7fd1
#
_entry.id   a0e0f417636a3c570b646327e20e7fd1
#
_cell.length_a   1.000
_cell.length_b   1.000
_cell.length_c   1.000
_cell.angle_alpha   90.00
_cell.angle_beta   90.00
_cell.angle_gamma   90.00
#
_symmetry.space_group_name_H-M   'P 1'
#
loop_
_entity.id
_entity.type
_entity.pdbx_description
1 polymer ?
#
loop_
_entity_poly.entity_id
_entity_poly.type
_entity_poly.pdbx_seq_one_letter_code
_entity_poly.pdbx_strand_id
1 'polypeptide(L)'
;MNYIDILNNKNVIDNYNKIDEINPYPFNHGLKHVKNVCKIMDKLCEILDISEEEKEALLIASAIHDIGQVDGREEHGRKAKEFLIKNFESELKNNKYYNEILNAIEYHDNPCSIEFPLFTLLVQFCDKMDFSKDRLEDNYRDRFRYYCYENIDKVEFIYNDDTFGINIITSNIEEFPKLFLEENFSKKVINAVKVLAEKLNRKSIILNNGKSINIENNQPF
;
A
#
# COMPACT_ATOMS: atom_id res chain seq x y z
N MET A 1 -14.22 -16.77 -7.94
CA MET A 1 -12.75 -16.56 -7.91
C MET A 1 -12.42 -15.75 -6.69
N ASN A 2 -11.36 -16.09 -5.98
CA ASN A 2 -10.86 -15.35 -4.84
C ASN A 2 -9.43 -14.81 -5.10
N TYR A 3 -8.92 -13.93 -4.20
CA TYR A 3 -7.60 -13.31 -4.38
C TYR A 3 -6.44 -14.32 -4.33
N ILE A 4 -6.60 -15.43 -3.61
CA ILE A 4 -5.59 -16.52 -3.56
C ILE A 4 -5.51 -17.21 -4.94
N ASP A 5 -6.65 -17.43 -5.62
CA ASP A 5 -6.66 -17.97 -6.98
C ASP A 5 -5.87 -17.07 -7.93
N ILE A 6 -6.02 -15.73 -7.78
CA ILE A 6 -5.30 -14.73 -8.57
C ILE A 6 -3.80 -14.78 -8.26
N LEU A 7 -3.40 -14.76 -6.99
CA LEU A 7 -1.97 -14.81 -6.59
C LEU A 7 -1.28 -16.13 -7.00
N ASN A 8 -2.04 -17.21 -7.17
CA ASN A 8 -1.54 -18.50 -7.64
C ASN A 8 -1.65 -18.67 -9.16
N ASN A 9 -2.25 -17.73 -9.87
CA ASN A 9 -2.35 -17.79 -11.33
C ASN A 9 -0.96 -17.63 -11.96
N LYS A 10 -0.62 -18.55 -12.89
CA LYS A 10 0.70 -18.57 -13.52
C LYS A 10 1.04 -17.27 -14.23
N ASN A 11 0.09 -16.66 -14.95
CA ASN A 11 0.33 -15.39 -15.64
C ASN A 11 0.62 -14.25 -14.65
N VAL A 12 -0.03 -14.24 -13.49
CA VAL A 12 0.22 -13.25 -12.43
C VAL A 12 1.62 -13.43 -11.84
N ILE A 13 1.98 -14.66 -11.50
CA ILE A 13 3.31 -15.00 -10.96
C ILE A 13 4.42 -14.62 -11.96
N ASP A 14 4.27 -15.02 -13.23
CA ASP A 14 5.27 -14.76 -14.27
C ASP A 14 5.47 -13.24 -14.49
N ASN A 15 4.40 -12.42 -14.45
CA ASN A 15 4.50 -10.97 -14.58
C ASN A 15 5.17 -10.32 -13.36
N TYR A 16 4.82 -10.72 -12.12
CA TYR A 16 5.48 -10.19 -10.93
C TYR A 16 6.95 -10.60 -10.82
N ASN A 17 7.31 -11.82 -11.21
CA ASN A 17 8.72 -12.22 -11.29
C ASN A 17 9.49 -11.35 -12.29
N LYS A 18 8.89 -11.06 -13.45
CA LYS A 18 9.51 -10.15 -14.43
C LYS A 18 9.65 -8.72 -13.89
N ILE A 19 8.68 -8.23 -13.12
CA ILE A 19 8.77 -6.92 -12.46
C ILE A 19 9.97 -6.90 -11.51
N ASP A 20 10.18 -7.96 -10.71
CA ASP A 20 11.34 -8.08 -9.82
C ASP A 20 12.66 -8.08 -10.57
N GLU A 21 12.75 -8.78 -11.71
CA GLU A 21 13.96 -8.86 -12.55
C GLU A 21 14.34 -7.50 -13.15
N ILE A 22 13.35 -6.68 -13.54
CA ILE A 22 13.61 -5.39 -14.23
C ILE A 22 13.57 -4.18 -13.29
N ASN A 23 13.28 -4.38 -11.99
CA ASN A 23 13.08 -3.30 -11.03
C ASN A 23 14.35 -2.44 -10.84
N PRO A 24 14.37 -1.17 -11.29
CA PRO A 24 15.50 -0.28 -11.09
C PRO A 24 15.37 0.55 -9.79
N TYR A 25 14.37 0.27 -8.96
CA TYR A 25 14.02 1.07 -7.79
C TYR A 25 14.48 0.42 -6.49
N PRO A 26 14.65 1.21 -5.42
CA PRO A 26 15.11 0.68 -4.13
C PRO A 26 14.08 -0.20 -3.43
N PHE A 27 12.80 -0.08 -3.77
CA PHE A 27 11.73 -0.85 -3.19
C PHE A 27 11.21 -1.89 -4.18
N ASN A 28 11.02 -3.12 -3.69
CA ASN A 28 10.43 -4.21 -4.45
C ASN A 28 8.96 -3.90 -4.80
N HIS A 29 8.56 -4.27 -6.03
CA HIS A 29 7.19 -4.12 -6.55
C HIS A 29 6.61 -5.45 -7.06
N GLY A 30 7.31 -6.56 -6.87
CA GLY A 30 6.92 -7.87 -7.35
C GLY A 30 6.03 -8.64 -6.37
N LEU A 31 6.09 -9.96 -6.50
CA LEU A 31 5.17 -10.87 -5.78
C LEU A 31 5.26 -10.76 -4.25
N LYS A 32 6.44 -10.47 -3.70
CA LYS A 32 6.62 -10.29 -2.26
C LYS A 32 5.85 -9.08 -1.76
N HIS A 33 5.96 -7.95 -2.47
CA HIS A 33 5.24 -6.71 -2.15
C HIS A 33 3.72 -6.92 -2.15
N VAL A 34 3.14 -7.42 -3.24
CA VAL A 34 1.69 -7.57 -3.31
C VAL A 34 1.14 -8.54 -2.29
N LYS A 35 1.88 -9.62 -1.95
CA LYS A 35 1.51 -10.51 -0.84
C LYS A 35 1.51 -9.80 0.51
N ASN A 36 2.46 -8.89 0.74
CA ASN A 36 2.48 -8.08 1.95
C ASN A 36 1.32 -7.07 1.97
N VAL A 37 1.05 -6.40 0.85
CA VAL A 37 -0.10 -5.48 0.72
C VAL A 37 -1.43 -6.22 1.00
N CYS A 38 -1.60 -7.44 0.50
CA CYS A 38 -2.76 -8.26 0.84
C CYS A 38 -2.86 -8.58 2.35
N LYS A 39 -1.75 -8.90 3.02
CA LYS A 39 -1.74 -9.13 4.49
C LYS A 39 -2.07 -7.85 5.27
N ILE A 40 -1.57 -6.72 4.81
CA ILE A 40 -1.86 -5.41 5.40
C ILE A 40 -3.35 -5.08 5.23
N MET A 41 -3.90 -5.31 4.03
CA MET A 41 -5.33 -5.12 3.72
C MET A 41 -6.21 -6.02 4.58
N ASP A 42 -5.91 -7.32 4.69
CA ASP A 42 -6.67 -8.27 5.51
C ASP A 42 -6.76 -7.78 6.95
N LYS A 43 -5.62 -7.42 7.56
CA LYS A 43 -5.58 -6.86 8.91
C LYS A 43 -6.34 -5.53 9.05
N LEU A 44 -6.25 -4.65 8.06
CA LEU A 44 -6.97 -3.37 8.08
C LEU A 44 -8.49 -3.58 8.00
N CYS A 45 -8.93 -4.52 7.15
CA CYS A 45 -10.35 -4.89 7.04
C CYS A 45 -10.91 -5.44 8.36
N GLU A 46 -10.14 -6.28 9.09
CA GLU A 46 -10.52 -6.75 10.43
C GLU A 46 -10.69 -5.58 11.42
N ILE A 47 -9.75 -4.62 11.41
CA ILE A 47 -9.76 -3.45 12.30
C ILE A 47 -10.96 -2.53 12.00
N LEU A 48 -11.34 -2.39 10.72
CA LEU A 48 -12.43 -1.52 10.27
C LEU A 48 -13.79 -2.22 10.21
N ASP A 49 -13.88 -3.50 10.61
CA ASP A 49 -15.10 -4.31 10.54
C ASP A 49 -15.72 -4.35 9.13
N ILE A 50 -14.85 -4.49 8.11
CA ILE A 50 -15.25 -4.60 6.70
C ILE A 50 -15.87 -5.98 6.46
N SER A 51 -16.97 -6.05 5.73
CA SER A 51 -17.62 -7.32 5.39
C SER A 51 -16.69 -8.26 4.60
N GLU A 52 -16.82 -9.58 4.79
CA GLU A 52 -15.99 -10.56 4.09
C GLU A 52 -16.07 -10.43 2.57
N GLU A 53 -17.24 -10.06 2.03
CA GLU A 53 -17.42 -9.88 0.60
C GLU A 53 -16.66 -8.65 0.06
N GLU A 54 -16.68 -7.53 0.79
CA GLU A 54 -15.94 -6.33 0.44
C GLU A 54 -14.43 -6.53 0.67
N LYS A 55 -14.05 -7.21 1.75
CA LYS A 55 -12.66 -7.59 2.03
C LYS A 55 -12.06 -8.41 0.89
N GLU A 56 -12.79 -9.41 0.39
CA GLU A 56 -12.33 -10.20 -0.74
C GLU A 56 -12.10 -9.33 -1.99
N ALA A 57 -13.00 -8.39 -2.26
CA ALA A 57 -12.85 -7.47 -3.38
C ALA A 57 -11.62 -6.53 -3.22
N LEU A 58 -11.38 -6.03 -2.01
CA LEU A 58 -10.20 -5.23 -1.67
C LEU A 58 -8.91 -6.03 -1.82
N LEU A 59 -8.91 -7.30 -1.42
CA LEU A 59 -7.78 -8.22 -1.58
C LEU A 59 -7.49 -8.53 -3.05
N ILE A 60 -8.53 -8.67 -3.89
CA ILE A 60 -8.39 -8.81 -5.35
C ILE A 60 -7.71 -7.57 -5.94
N ALA A 61 -8.18 -6.36 -5.59
CA ALA A 61 -7.55 -5.13 -6.04
C ALA A 61 -6.08 -5.04 -5.59
N SER A 62 -5.81 -5.39 -4.34
CA SER A 62 -4.45 -5.41 -3.76
C SER A 62 -3.53 -6.41 -4.45
N ALA A 63 -4.05 -7.56 -4.89
CA ALA A 63 -3.26 -8.60 -5.57
C ALA A 63 -2.82 -8.21 -6.99
N ILE A 64 -3.49 -7.24 -7.62
CA ILE A 64 -3.29 -6.88 -9.04
C ILE A 64 -2.73 -5.46 -9.24
N HIS A 65 -2.81 -4.56 -8.24
CA HIS A 65 -2.59 -3.12 -8.42
C HIS A 65 -1.30 -2.77 -9.18
N ASP A 66 -0.21 -3.47 -8.92
CA ASP A 66 1.13 -3.18 -9.46
C ASP A 66 1.52 -3.99 -10.70
N ILE A 67 0.67 -4.94 -11.15
CA ILE A 67 1.05 -5.88 -12.24
C ILE A 67 1.35 -5.16 -13.56
N GLY A 68 0.80 -3.98 -13.77
CA GLY A 68 1.06 -3.16 -14.95
C GLY A 68 2.48 -2.61 -15.04
N GLN A 69 3.27 -2.67 -13.97
CA GLN A 69 4.69 -2.26 -13.97
C GLN A 69 5.59 -3.15 -14.85
N VAL A 70 5.10 -4.32 -15.26
CA VAL A 70 5.81 -5.19 -16.21
C VAL A 70 6.16 -4.49 -17.53
N ASP A 71 5.38 -3.49 -17.91
CA ASP A 71 5.59 -2.63 -19.08
C ASP A 71 6.04 -1.20 -18.71
N GLY A 72 6.66 -1.04 -17.53
CA GLY A 72 7.15 0.24 -17.00
C GLY A 72 6.14 0.95 -16.10
N ARG A 73 6.64 1.94 -15.34
CA ARG A 73 5.82 2.63 -14.32
C ARG A 73 4.77 3.58 -14.89
N GLU A 74 4.97 4.08 -16.08
CA GLU A 74 4.03 5.03 -16.66
C GLU A 74 2.66 4.37 -16.88
N GLU A 75 1.60 4.98 -16.34
CA GLU A 75 0.22 4.49 -16.40
C GLU A 75 0.04 3.03 -15.92
N HIS A 76 0.91 2.54 -15.02
CA HIS A 76 0.87 1.13 -14.61
C HIS A 76 -0.46 0.74 -13.96
N GLY A 77 -1.16 1.64 -13.26
CA GLY A 77 -2.50 1.38 -12.73
C GLY A 77 -3.52 1.10 -13.84
N ARG A 78 -3.50 1.89 -14.94
CA ARG A 78 -4.36 1.62 -16.11
C ARG A 78 -4.01 0.27 -16.76
N LYS A 79 -2.72 -0.02 -16.94
CA LYS A 79 -2.26 -1.30 -17.50
C LYS A 79 -2.65 -2.49 -16.60
N ALA A 80 -2.58 -2.32 -15.27
CA ALA A 80 -3.02 -3.33 -14.32
C ALA A 80 -4.54 -3.60 -14.41
N LYS A 81 -5.36 -2.55 -14.54
CA LYS A 81 -6.79 -2.66 -14.82
C LYS A 81 -7.07 -3.43 -16.12
N GLU A 82 -6.38 -3.09 -17.21
CA GLU A 82 -6.50 -3.77 -18.48
C GLU A 82 -6.10 -5.26 -18.39
N PHE A 83 -5.05 -5.57 -17.61
CA PHE A 83 -4.64 -6.94 -17.33
C PHE A 83 -5.73 -7.71 -16.60
N LEU A 84 -6.36 -7.13 -15.57
CA LEU A 84 -7.46 -7.78 -14.84
C LEU A 84 -8.64 -8.05 -15.75
N ILE A 85 -9.08 -7.07 -16.54
CA ILE A 85 -10.17 -7.24 -17.51
C ILE A 85 -9.86 -8.37 -18.49
N LYS A 86 -8.69 -8.35 -19.10
CA LYS A 86 -8.28 -9.34 -20.09
C LYS A 86 -8.26 -10.77 -19.56
N ASN A 87 -7.83 -10.97 -18.30
CA ASN A 87 -7.56 -12.29 -17.77
C ASN A 87 -8.65 -12.82 -16.83
N PHE A 88 -9.46 -11.96 -16.22
CA PHE A 88 -10.36 -12.34 -15.11
C PHE A 88 -11.77 -11.73 -15.19
N GLU A 89 -12.11 -10.98 -16.25
CA GLU A 89 -13.44 -10.35 -16.35
C GLU A 89 -14.59 -11.39 -16.29
N SER A 90 -14.42 -12.54 -16.96
CA SER A 90 -15.46 -13.59 -16.99
C SER A 90 -15.86 -14.08 -15.60
N GLU A 91 -14.91 -14.12 -14.67
CA GLU A 91 -15.08 -14.57 -13.29
C GLU A 91 -15.51 -13.45 -12.35
N LEU A 92 -15.12 -12.21 -12.65
CA LEU A 92 -15.28 -11.07 -11.72
C LEU A 92 -16.41 -10.10 -12.09
N LYS A 93 -16.87 -10.04 -13.34
CA LYS A 93 -17.87 -9.04 -13.79
C LYS A 93 -19.21 -9.07 -13.03
N ASN A 94 -19.54 -10.20 -12.40
CA ASN A 94 -20.75 -10.35 -11.59
C ASN A 94 -20.51 -10.04 -10.09
N ASN A 95 -19.26 -9.72 -9.69
CA ASN A 95 -18.97 -9.24 -8.34
C ASN A 95 -19.58 -7.85 -8.18
N LYS A 96 -20.29 -7.61 -7.09
CA LYS A 96 -20.97 -6.32 -6.86
C LYS A 96 -19.98 -5.15 -6.71
N TYR A 97 -18.71 -5.43 -6.38
CA TYR A 97 -17.61 -4.46 -6.26
C TYR A 97 -16.72 -4.40 -7.50
N TYR A 98 -17.15 -4.95 -8.64
CA TYR A 98 -16.29 -5.04 -9.83
C TYR A 98 -15.76 -3.68 -10.28
N ASN A 99 -16.62 -2.66 -10.31
CA ASN A 99 -16.23 -1.30 -10.71
C ASN A 99 -15.28 -0.66 -9.67
N GLU A 100 -15.50 -0.90 -8.38
CA GLU A 100 -14.65 -0.42 -7.30
C GLU A 100 -13.26 -1.06 -7.39
N ILE A 101 -13.17 -2.38 -7.68
CA ILE A 101 -11.92 -3.09 -7.94
C ILE A 101 -11.16 -2.41 -9.08
N LEU A 102 -11.81 -2.20 -10.24
CA LEU A 102 -11.21 -1.59 -11.41
C LEU A 102 -10.70 -0.17 -11.12
N ASN A 103 -11.50 0.65 -10.44
CA ASN A 103 -11.14 2.01 -10.10
C ASN A 103 -9.99 2.06 -9.07
N ALA A 104 -10.03 1.20 -8.06
CA ALA A 104 -8.97 1.14 -7.06
C ALA A 104 -7.63 0.74 -7.68
N ILE A 105 -7.61 -0.23 -8.60
CA ILE A 105 -6.41 -0.62 -9.34
C ILE A 105 -5.91 0.55 -10.20
N GLU A 106 -6.79 1.21 -10.96
CA GLU A 106 -6.40 2.29 -11.87
C GLU A 106 -5.79 3.48 -11.14
N TYR A 107 -6.36 3.85 -9.97
CA TYR A 107 -6.00 5.08 -9.27
C TYR A 107 -5.12 4.86 -8.03
N HIS A 108 -4.59 3.64 -7.78
CA HIS A 108 -3.84 3.33 -6.56
C HIS A 108 -2.57 4.17 -6.37
N ASP A 109 -1.87 4.59 -7.44
CA ASP A 109 -0.64 5.40 -7.35
C ASP A 109 -0.91 6.91 -7.42
N ASN A 110 -2.16 7.34 -7.61
CA ASN A 110 -2.51 8.75 -7.53
C ASN A 110 -2.29 9.28 -6.10
N PRO A 111 -2.01 10.60 -5.94
CA PRO A 111 -2.00 11.21 -4.62
C PRO A 111 -3.32 10.95 -3.88
N CYS A 112 -3.24 10.50 -2.62
CA CYS A 112 -4.44 10.30 -1.82
C CYS A 112 -5.22 11.62 -1.66
N SER A 113 -6.52 11.58 -1.90
CA SER A 113 -7.45 12.71 -1.76
C SER A 113 -8.75 12.23 -1.12
N ILE A 114 -9.36 13.06 -0.29
CA ILE A 114 -10.65 12.79 0.37
C ILE A 114 -11.79 12.54 -0.63
N GLU A 115 -11.64 12.99 -1.87
CA GLU A 115 -12.60 12.82 -2.95
C GLU A 115 -12.69 11.38 -3.45
N PHE A 116 -11.63 10.59 -3.27
CA PHE A 116 -11.68 9.17 -3.63
C PHE A 116 -12.65 8.39 -2.74
N PRO A 117 -13.36 7.38 -3.29
CA PRO A 117 -14.11 6.41 -2.51
C PRO A 117 -13.24 5.73 -1.46
N LEU A 118 -13.85 5.34 -0.31
CA LEU A 118 -13.12 4.63 0.75
C LEU A 118 -12.40 3.38 0.22
N PHE A 119 -13.04 2.62 -0.65
CA PHE A 119 -12.46 1.43 -1.28
C PHE A 119 -11.10 1.74 -1.96
N THR A 120 -11.04 2.80 -2.78
CA THR A 120 -9.79 3.23 -3.44
C THR A 120 -8.75 3.69 -2.43
N LEU A 121 -9.16 4.46 -1.42
CA LEU A 121 -8.27 4.95 -0.35
C LEU A 121 -7.66 3.82 0.46
N LEU A 122 -8.40 2.73 0.71
CA LEU A 122 -7.87 1.55 1.41
C LEU A 122 -6.77 0.88 0.61
N VAL A 123 -6.92 0.73 -0.71
CA VAL A 123 -5.88 0.17 -1.58
C VAL A 123 -4.66 1.08 -1.64
N GLN A 124 -4.87 2.40 -1.85
CA GLN A 124 -3.79 3.39 -1.82
C GLN A 124 -3.02 3.38 -0.49
N PHE A 125 -3.74 3.30 0.62
CA PHE A 125 -3.14 3.27 1.96
C PHE A 125 -2.32 1.99 2.17
N CYS A 126 -2.90 0.81 1.90
CA CYS A 126 -2.22 -0.46 2.13
C CYS A 126 -0.94 -0.61 1.29
N ASP A 127 -0.94 -0.15 0.03
CA ASP A 127 0.27 -0.08 -0.80
C ASP A 127 1.36 0.77 -0.13
N LYS A 128 1.01 1.94 0.41
CA LYS A 128 1.97 2.84 1.08
C LYS A 128 2.44 2.31 2.44
N MET A 129 1.73 1.35 3.07
CA MET A 129 2.10 0.80 4.38
C MET A 129 3.13 -0.34 4.30
N ASP A 130 3.44 -0.87 3.12
CA ASP A 130 4.53 -1.83 2.94
C ASP A 130 5.86 -1.10 2.73
N PHE A 131 6.41 -0.53 3.81
CA PHE A 131 7.68 0.23 3.78
C PHE A 131 8.69 -0.21 4.85
N SER A 132 8.59 -1.45 5.32
CA SER A 132 9.58 -2.02 6.24
C SER A 132 10.89 -2.35 5.52
N LYS A 133 11.93 -2.63 6.31
CA LYS A 133 13.25 -3.07 5.81
C LYS A 133 13.20 -4.25 4.83
N ASP A 134 12.15 -5.07 4.92
CA ASP A 134 12.00 -6.26 4.07
C ASP A 134 11.61 -5.93 2.63
N ARG A 135 11.13 -4.71 2.37
CA ARG A 135 10.82 -4.23 1.02
C ARG A 135 12.03 -3.65 0.30
N LEU A 136 13.09 -3.26 1.05
CA LEU A 136 14.27 -2.65 0.47
C LEU A 136 15.14 -3.70 -0.24
N GLU A 137 15.48 -3.45 -1.51
CA GLU A 137 16.37 -4.30 -2.30
C GLU A 137 17.80 -4.28 -1.76
N ASP A 138 18.50 -5.43 -1.79
CA ASP A 138 19.79 -5.60 -1.14
C ASP A 138 20.88 -4.64 -1.68
N ASN A 139 20.87 -4.30 -2.98
CA ASN A 139 21.81 -3.34 -3.59
C ASN A 139 21.59 -1.89 -3.15
N TYR A 140 20.51 -1.58 -2.43
CA TYR A 140 20.23 -0.26 -1.86
C TYR A 140 20.42 -0.19 -0.36
N ARG A 141 20.65 -1.33 0.30
CA ARG A 141 21.04 -1.38 1.70
C ARG A 141 22.38 -0.67 1.88
N ASP A 142 22.66 -0.23 3.08
CA ASP A 142 23.88 0.52 3.44
C ASP A 142 24.04 1.89 2.73
N ARG A 143 23.06 2.34 1.97
CA ARG A 143 23.08 3.69 1.43
C ARG A 143 22.42 4.65 2.40
N PHE A 144 23.15 5.69 2.80
CA PHE A 144 22.67 6.70 3.76
C PHE A 144 21.24 7.20 3.49
N ARG A 145 20.88 7.37 2.22
CA ARG A 145 19.56 7.82 1.79
C ARG A 145 18.41 6.89 2.23
N TYR A 146 18.67 5.59 2.38
CA TYR A 146 17.63 4.60 2.75
C TYR A 146 17.76 4.12 4.19
N TYR A 147 18.67 4.72 4.95
CA TYR A 147 18.97 4.33 6.31
C TYR A 147 17.74 4.32 7.24
N CYS A 148 16.80 5.25 7.07
CA CYS A 148 15.59 5.23 7.88
C CYS A 148 14.75 3.96 7.62
N TYR A 149 14.65 3.50 6.37
CA TYR A 149 13.84 2.33 6.01
C TYR A 149 14.47 1.01 6.46
N GLU A 150 15.81 0.90 6.46
CA GLU A 150 16.53 -0.28 6.96
C GLU A 150 16.27 -0.55 8.44
N ASN A 151 15.87 0.46 9.16
CA ASN A 151 15.63 0.38 10.60
C ASN A 151 14.16 0.20 10.95
N ILE A 152 13.26 0.11 9.96
CA ILE A 152 11.83 -0.13 10.20
C ILE A 152 11.60 -1.64 10.25
N ASP A 153 11.32 -2.13 11.46
CA ASP A 153 11.04 -3.55 11.70
C ASP A 153 9.60 -3.91 11.32
N LYS A 154 8.63 -3.05 11.66
CA LYS A 154 7.20 -3.23 11.33
C LYS A 154 6.40 -1.94 11.46
N VAL A 155 5.23 -1.93 10.85
CA VAL A 155 4.20 -0.91 11.02
C VAL A 155 2.98 -1.55 11.68
N GLU A 156 2.49 -0.92 12.75
CA GLU A 156 1.29 -1.32 13.48
C GLU A 156 0.20 -0.27 13.28
N PHE A 157 -1.06 -0.72 13.16
CA PHE A 157 -2.19 0.19 13.07
C PHE A 157 -2.66 0.65 14.44
N ILE A 158 -3.11 1.90 14.51
CA ILE A 158 -3.76 2.51 15.66
C ILE A 158 -5.18 2.84 15.22
N TYR A 159 -6.17 2.29 15.90
CA TYR A 159 -7.57 2.56 15.63
C TYR A 159 -8.37 2.53 16.92
N ASN A 160 -9.08 3.62 17.21
CA ASN A 160 -10.03 3.73 18.30
C ASN A 160 -11.11 4.78 17.93
N ASP A 161 -11.98 5.12 18.87
CA ASP A 161 -13.13 6.02 18.62
C ASP A 161 -12.72 7.41 18.10
N ASP A 162 -11.55 7.92 18.48
CA ASP A 162 -11.11 9.27 18.17
C ASP A 162 -9.98 9.32 17.12
N THR A 163 -9.19 8.23 16.98
CA THR A 163 -7.94 8.27 16.21
C THR A 163 -7.78 7.10 15.25
N PHE A 164 -7.17 7.39 14.10
CA PHE A 164 -6.64 6.41 13.15
C PHE A 164 -5.19 6.78 12.81
N GLY A 165 -4.32 5.79 12.74
CA GLY A 165 -2.94 6.04 12.38
C GLY A 165 -2.04 4.82 12.43
N ILE A 166 -0.74 5.09 12.56
CA ILE A 166 0.28 4.06 12.57
C ILE A 166 1.31 4.28 13.68
N ASN A 167 1.85 3.18 14.19
CA ASN A 167 3.03 3.15 15.04
C ASN A 167 4.16 2.44 14.27
N ILE A 168 5.19 3.18 13.91
CA ILE A 168 6.37 2.69 13.23
C ILE A 168 7.32 2.14 14.28
N ILE A 169 7.56 0.83 14.28
CA ILE A 169 8.50 0.18 15.17
C ILE A 169 9.86 0.13 14.50
N THR A 170 10.84 0.75 15.14
CA THR A 170 12.20 0.85 14.61
C THR A 170 13.22 0.29 15.60
N SER A 171 14.30 -0.28 15.05
CA SER A 171 15.51 -0.54 15.79
C SER A 171 16.13 0.81 16.17
N ASN A 172 16.19 1.08 17.42
CA ASN A 172 16.60 2.26 18.19
C ASN A 172 17.49 3.30 17.46
N ILE A 173 16.87 4.22 16.70
CA ILE A 173 17.53 5.37 16.11
C ILE A 173 16.86 6.63 16.68
N GLU A 174 17.60 7.40 17.49
CA GLU A 174 17.08 8.67 18.05
C GLU A 174 16.66 9.66 16.98
N GLU A 175 17.36 9.67 15.83
CA GLU A 175 17.12 10.57 14.70
C GLU A 175 16.02 10.10 13.75
N PHE A 176 15.43 8.91 13.95
CA PHE A 176 14.44 8.35 13.02
C PHE A 176 13.31 9.33 12.68
N PRO A 177 12.66 10.03 13.63
CA PRO A 177 11.57 10.95 13.29
C PRO A 177 11.99 12.05 12.32
N LYS A 178 13.21 12.59 12.47
CA LYS A 178 13.75 13.61 11.57
C LYS A 178 14.02 13.04 10.18
N LEU A 179 14.73 11.91 10.09
CA LEU A 179 15.06 11.24 8.84
C LEU A 179 13.79 10.85 8.08
N PHE A 180 12.78 10.31 8.79
CA PHE A 180 11.50 9.94 8.20
C PHE A 180 10.78 11.15 7.60
N LEU A 181 10.73 12.29 8.28
CA LEU A 181 10.06 13.51 7.79
C LEU A 181 10.75 14.14 6.58
N GLU A 182 12.05 13.94 6.41
CA GLU A 182 12.83 14.47 5.28
C GLU A 182 12.63 13.67 3.98
N GLU A 183 12.19 12.41 4.06
CA GLU A 183 12.05 11.52 2.92
C GLU A 183 10.76 11.77 2.10
N ASN A 184 10.89 11.77 0.78
CA ASN A 184 9.74 12.00 -0.11
C ASN A 184 8.68 10.91 -0.02
N PHE A 185 9.09 9.65 0.16
CA PHE A 185 8.14 8.55 0.30
C PHE A 185 7.35 8.67 1.62
N SER A 186 8.00 9.10 2.70
CA SER A 186 7.33 9.33 3.99
C SER A 186 6.23 10.38 3.90
N LYS A 187 6.38 11.39 3.03
CA LYS A 187 5.30 12.36 2.78
C LYS A 187 4.08 11.70 2.17
N LYS A 188 4.26 10.72 1.26
CA LYS A 188 3.16 9.92 0.71
C LYS A 188 2.48 9.09 1.82
N VAL A 189 3.27 8.46 2.71
CA VAL A 189 2.77 7.72 3.88
C VAL A 189 1.96 8.64 4.80
N ILE A 190 2.51 9.81 5.17
CA ILE A 190 1.84 10.78 6.03
C ILE A 190 0.53 11.25 5.41
N ASN A 191 0.52 11.56 4.11
CA ASN A 191 -0.69 11.96 3.40
C ASN A 191 -1.74 10.84 3.39
N ALA A 192 -1.34 9.61 3.13
CA ALA A 192 -2.26 8.46 3.14
C ALA A 192 -2.90 8.27 4.52
N VAL A 193 -2.12 8.39 5.61
CA VAL A 193 -2.64 8.33 6.99
C VAL A 193 -3.62 9.47 7.26
N LYS A 194 -3.28 10.72 6.89
CA LYS A 194 -4.13 11.90 7.11
C LYS A 194 -5.47 11.77 6.37
N VAL A 195 -5.41 11.46 5.07
CA VAL A 195 -6.62 11.36 4.23
C VAL A 195 -7.53 10.22 4.67
N LEU A 196 -6.96 9.04 4.99
CA LEU A 196 -7.77 7.92 5.44
C LEU A 196 -8.38 8.18 6.83
N ALA A 197 -7.63 8.79 7.76
CA ALA A 197 -8.16 9.20 9.06
C ALA A 197 -9.34 10.17 8.91
N GLU A 198 -9.20 11.19 8.05
CA GLU A 198 -10.27 12.14 7.73
C GLU A 198 -11.49 11.44 7.12
N LYS A 199 -11.29 10.53 6.16
CA LYS A 199 -12.35 9.73 5.53
C LYS A 199 -13.12 8.87 6.54
N LEU A 200 -12.43 8.38 7.57
CA LEU A 200 -12.99 7.61 8.69
C LEU A 200 -13.58 8.52 9.80
N ASN A 201 -13.52 9.83 9.63
CA ASN A 201 -13.90 10.82 10.65
C ASN A 201 -13.13 10.62 11.97
N ARG A 202 -11.80 10.48 11.87
CA ARG A 202 -10.85 10.30 12.98
C ARG A 202 -9.71 11.31 12.90
N LYS A 203 -9.05 11.56 14.02
CA LYS A 203 -7.78 12.31 14.05
C LYS A 203 -6.64 11.41 13.58
N SER A 204 -5.78 11.95 12.72
CA SER A 204 -4.60 11.22 12.28
C SER A 204 -3.50 11.23 13.34
N ILE A 205 -2.82 10.09 13.52
CA ILE A 205 -1.65 9.98 14.40
C ILE A 205 -0.56 9.13 13.76
N ILE A 206 0.70 9.56 13.90
CA ILE A 206 1.87 8.74 13.57
C ILE A 206 2.80 8.70 14.78
N LEU A 207 3.10 7.49 15.22
CA LEU A 207 4.03 7.24 16.31
C LEU A 207 5.31 6.56 15.80
N ASN A 208 6.41 6.78 16.51
CA ASN A 208 7.60 5.95 16.43
C ASN A 208 7.90 5.37 17.82
N ASN A 209 7.90 4.05 17.92
CA ASN A 209 8.08 3.34 19.19
C ASN A 209 7.18 3.91 20.32
N GLY A 210 5.91 4.20 19.99
CA GLY A 210 4.92 4.74 20.91
C GLY A 210 5.01 6.26 21.16
N LYS A 211 5.99 6.97 20.60
CA LYS A 211 6.14 8.43 20.74
C LYS A 211 5.61 9.15 19.51
N SER A 212 4.85 10.22 19.68
CA SER A 212 4.27 10.99 18.57
C SER A 212 5.34 11.65 17.71
N ILE A 213 5.21 11.49 16.38
CA ILE A 213 5.93 12.29 15.39
C ILE A 213 5.07 13.53 15.05
N ASN A 214 5.64 14.72 15.19
CA ASN A 214 4.92 15.94 14.82
C ASN A 214 4.85 16.08 13.29
N ILE A 215 3.67 15.85 12.73
CA ILE A 215 3.38 15.89 11.29
C ILE A 215 2.64 17.16 10.85
N GLU A 216 2.38 18.11 11.76
CA GLU A 216 1.56 19.31 11.46
C GLU A 216 2.23 20.27 10.48
N ASN A 217 3.56 20.31 10.45
CA ASN A 217 4.34 21.19 9.58
C ASN A 217 4.61 20.64 8.17
N ASN A 218 4.19 19.42 7.87
CA ASN A 218 4.33 18.83 6.54
C ASN A 218 3.14 19.22 5.67
N GLN A 219 3.33 20.22 4.79
CA GLN A 219 2.33 20.60 3.80
C GLN A 219 2.06 19.44 2.83
N PRO A 220 0.79 19.22 2.43
CA PRO A 220 0.47 18.28 1.35
C PRO A 220 1.13 18.75 0.04
N PHE A 221 1.42 17.79 -0.83
CA PHE A 221 1.90 18.06 -2.20
C PHE A 221 0.83 18.71 -3.05
#